data_5631c682e7e4851a36b674859f1c6b59
#
_entry.id   5631c682e7e4851a36b674859f1c6b59
#
_cell.length_a   1.000
_cell.length_b   1.000
_cell.length_c   1.000
_cell.angle_alpha   90.00
_cell.angle_beta   90.00
_cell.angle_gamma   90.00
#
_symmetry.space_group_name_H-M   'P 1'
#
loop_
_entity.id
_entity.type
_entity.pdbx_description
1 polymer ?
#
loop_
_entity_poly.entity_id
_entity_poly.type
_entity_poly.pdbx_seq_one_letter_code
_entity_poly.pdbx_strand_id
1 'polypeptide(L)'
;MRKISILFGAVAVLGILVVGTTAQALELNWVGCGITKKAFMKEVSRAYTEKTGVVITLQGGGATRGIVDVAAGKADMGGSCRHVLMRPEERGVRLIPVGWDALAVITHKSNPVDSLTLEQIKNIFDGMIINWKQVGGPDRMIKVIAREGKISGVGRMARELVFKNPKKDFTSDAKLVKSSGPLEKMAEKTPWVVGFSGISSARKRNVKILKIEGKELSYQNIAAGQYLLFRPLYLVIKRGANQEVKNFVQFIMSQEGQNIIKGEGTVTLKDGSNLWRTYTAQMRDAGTTPGTF
;
A
#
# COMPACT_ATOMS: atom_id res chain seq x y z
N MET A 1 80.80 49.63 -26.10
CA MET A 1 79.54 49.02 -26.59
C MET A 1 79.18 47.96 -25.58
N ARG A 2 78.17 48.21 -24.70
CA ARG A 2 77.69 47.30 -23.66
C ARG A 2 76.52 46.56 -24.20
N LYS A 3 76.56 45.20 -24.21
CA LYS A 3 75.44 44.32 -24.58
C LYS A 3 74.56 44.12 -23.33
N ILE A 4 73.30 44.45 -23.43
CA ILE A 4 72.28 44.23 -22.40
C ILE A 4 71.62 42.92 -22.75
N SER A 5 71.75 41.90 -21.88
CA SER A 5 71.03 40.64 -21.98
C SER A 5 69.72 40.73 -21.21
N ILE A 6 68.58 40.53 -21.87
CA ILE A 6 67.27 40.52 -21.27
C ILE A 6 66.95 39.06 -20.95
N LEU A 7 66.78 38.76 -19.65
CA LEU A 7 66.33 37.45 -19.15
C LEU A 7 64.78 37.43 -19.16
N PHE A 8 64.19 36.56 -19.99
CA PHE A 8 62.75 36.26 -19.95
C PHE A 8 62.51 35.23 -18.88
N GLY A 9 61.84 35.60 -17.77
CA GLY A 9 61.34 34.70 -16.77
C GLY A 9 59.99 34.09 -17.23
N ALA A 10 59.96 32.78 -17.40
CA ALA A 10 58.74 32.06 -17.68
C ALA A 10 57.98 31.79 -16.37
N VAL A 11 56.82 32.41 -16.19
CA VAL A 11 55.89 32.12 -15.09
C VAL A 11 55.05 30.90 -15.50
N ALA A 12 55.32 29.76 -14.86
CA ALA A 12 54.49 28.59 -15.03
C ALA A 12 53.22 28.71 -14.13
N VAL A 13 52.08 28.94 -14.75
CA VAL A 13 50.78 28.93 -14.04
C VAL A 13 50.34 27.45 -13.91
N LEU A 14 50.47 26.94 -12.70
CA LEU A 14 49.99 25.62 -12.32
C LEU A 14 48.47 25.68 -12.19
N GLY A 15 47.73 25.29 -13.22
CA GLY A 15 46.27 25.16 -13.19
C GLY A 15 45.87 23.98 -12.34
N ILE A 16 45.29 24.20 -11.16
CA ILE A 16 44.67 23.15 -10.35
C ILE A 16 43.35 22.77 -11.01
N LEU A 17 43.32 21.61 -11.75
CA LEU A 17 42.10 20.97 -12.21
C LEU A 17 41.37 20.42 -10.98
N VAL A 18 40.36 21.13 -10.49
CA VAL A 18 39.39 20.59 -9.53
C VAL A 18 38.48 19.65 -10.29
N VAL A 19 38.83 18.36 -10.30
CA VAL A 19 37.94 17.29 -10.77
C VAL A 19 36.82 17.17 -9.75
N GLY A 20 35.73 17.88 -9.98
CA GLY A 20 34.51 17.72 -9.21
C GLY A 20 33.97 16.30 -9.47
N THR A 21 34.20 15.39 -8.55
CA THR A 21 33.49 14.10 -8.54
C THR A 21 32.03 14.42 -8.27
N THR A 22 31.18 14.40 -9.29
CA THR A 22 29.73 14.38 -9.10
C THR A 22 29.41 13.08 -8.38
N ALA A 23 29.18 13.16 -7.07
CA ALA A 23 28.67 12.02 -6.32
C ALA A 23 27.33 11.64 -6.96
N GLN A 24 27.30 10.50 -7.64
CA GLN A 24 26.06 9.97 -8.21
C GLN A 24 25.10 9.73 -7.04
N ALA A 25 23.94 10.37 -7.07
CA ALA A 25 22.93 10.19 -6.03
C ALA A 25 22.59 8.68 -5.94
N LEU A 26 22.69 8.16 -4.73
CA LEU A 26 22.33 6.75 -4.50
C LEU A 26 20.82 6.59 -4.76
N GLU A 27 20.47 5.61 -5.58
CA GLU A 27 19.10 5.34 -5.97
C GLU A 27 18.63 3.99 -5.42
N LEU A 28 17.43 3.97 -4.85
CA LEU A 28 16.71 2.77 -4.45
C LEU A 28 15.43 2.64 -5.28
N ASN A 29 15.10 1.43 -5.70
CA ASN A 29 13.85 1.19 -6.39
C ASN A 29 12.84 0.47 -5.47
N TRP A 30 11.61 0.97 -5.48
CA TRP A 30 10.50 0.37 -4.76
C TRP A 30 9.37 -0.05 -5.71
N VAL A 31 8.87 -1.28 -5.52
CA VAL A 31 7.73 -1.82 -6.27
C VAL A 31 6.64 -2.25 -5.27
N GLY A 32 5.38 -1.85 -5.51
CA GLY A 32 4.35 -2.23 -4.54
C GLY A 32 2.91 -1.96 -4.98
N CYS A 33 2.01 -2.19 -4.04
CA CYS A 33 0.60 -1.93 -4.29
C CYS A 33 0.28 -0.43 -4.20
N GLY A 34 -0.73 0.00 -4.98
CA GLY A 34 -1.18 1.39 -4.96
C GLY A 34 -1.69 1.86 -3.60
N ILE A 35 -2.11 0.93 -2.72
CA ILE A 35 -2.53 1.25 -1.36
C ILE A 35 -1.32 1.72 -0.54
N THR A 36 -0.25 0.92 -0.45
CA THR A 36 0.96 1.28 0.30
C THR A 36 1.64 2.51 -0.28
N LYS A 37 1.64 2.66 -1.63
CA LYS A 37 2.17 3.87 -2.29
C LYS A 37 1.49 5.14 -1.78
N LYS A 38 0.15 5.12 -1.66
CA LYS A 38 -0.65 6.27 -1.23
C LYS A 38 -0.76 6.42 0.29
N ALA A 39 -0.59 5.31 1.03
CA ALA A 39 -0.68 5.30 2.47
C ALA A 39 0.53 5.94 3.15
N PHE A 40 1.72 5.76 2.57
CA PHE A 40 2.95 6.24 3.19
C PHE A 40 4.12 6.44 2.20
N MET A 41 4.34 5.54 1.22
CA MET A 41 5.59 5.53 0.46
C MET A 41 5.87 6.83 -0.26
N LYS A 42 4.83 7.47 -0.84
CA LYS A 42 5.04 8.72 -1.60
C LYS A 42 5.65 9.81 -0.74
N GLU A 43 5.09 10.07 0.44
CA GLU A 43 5.54 11.17 1.28
C GLU A 43 6.78 10.80 2.12
N VAL A 44 6.85 9.55 2.61
CA VAL A 44 8.03 9.09 3.35
C VAL A 44 9.28 9.05 2.45
N SER A 45 9.16 8.59 1.19
CA SER A 45 10.29 8.60 0.26
C SER A 45 10.74 10.02 -0.09
N ARG A 46 9.79 10.95 -0.27
CA ARG A 46 10.11 12.36 -0.50
C ARG A 46 10.90 12.94 0.69
N ALA A 47 10.40 12.77 1.91
CA ALA A 47 11.08 13.28 3.11
C ALA A 47 12.46 12.63 3.32
N TYR A 48 12.60 11.35 3.03
CA TYR A 48 13.89 10.66 3.10
C TYR A 48 14.87 11.20 2.07
N THR A 49 14.44 11.42 0.83
CA THR A 49 15.27 12.02 -0.22
C THR A 49 15.70 13.44 0.15
N GLU A 50 14.80 14.28 0.66
CA GLU A 50 15.13 15.63 1.14
C GLU A 50 16.17 15.63 2.26
N LYS A 51 16.12 14.63 3.14
CA LYS A 51 17.01 14.49 4.29
C LYS A 51 18.39 13.90 3.95
N THR A 52 18.47 12.98 3.00
CA THR A 52 19.66 12.15 2.77
C THR A 52 20.28 12.29 1.39
N GLY A 53 19.55 12.86 0.43
CA GLY A 53 19.94 12.88 -0.97
C GLY A 53 19.68 11.55 -1.71
N VAL A 54 19.27 10.48 -1.01
CA VAL A 54 18.97 9.16 -1.63
C VAL A 54 17.64 9.24 -2.37
N VAL A 55 17.66 8.97 -3.66
CA VAL A 55 16.45 8.97 -4.50
C VAL A 55 15.73 7.63 -4.39
N ILE A 56 14.43 7.65 -4.16
CA ILE A 56 13.62 6.43 -4.15
C ILE A 56 12.60 6.47 -5.28
N THR A 57 12.79 5.64 -6.29
CA THR A 57 11.84 5.50 -7.40
C THR A 57 10.67 4.60 -6.99
N LEU A 58 9.44 5.01 -7.34
CA LEU A 58 8.22 4.32 -6.93
C LEU A 58 7.46 3.74 -8.11
N GLN A 59 7.41 2.42 -8.21
CA GLN A 59 6.69 1.70 -9.25
C GLN A 59 5.48 0.93 -8.71
N GLY A 60 4.32 1.06 -9.37
CA GLY A 60 3.13 0.27 -9.04
C GLY A 60 3.23 -1.16 -9.58
N GLY A 61 2.33 -2.05 -9.12
CA GLY A 61 2.28 -3.43 -9.62
C GLY A 61 1.48 -4.39 -8.73
N GLY A 62 1.03 -3.92 -7.57
CA GLY A 62 0.29 -4.71 -6.61
C GLY A 62 1.17 -5.40 -5.56
N ALA A 63 0.55 -5.91 -4.51
CA ALA A 63 1.24 -6.51 -3.37
C ALA A 63 2.06 -7.75 -3.77
N THR A 64 1.52 -8.59 -4.64
CA THR A 64 2.22 -9.80 -5.10
C THR A 64 3.51 -9.46 -5.82
N ARG A 65 3.47 -8.49 -6.75
CA ARG A 65 4.66 -8.02 -7.45
C ARG A 65 5.67 -7.43 -6.47
N GLY A 66 5.21 -6.59 -5.51
CA GLY A 66 6.09 -6.01 -4.48
C GLY A 66 6.83 -7.05 -3.64
N ILE A 67 6.21 -8.20 -3.36
CA ILE A 67 6.87 -9.29 -2.62
C ILE A 67 7.81 -10.08 -3.54
N VAL A 68 7.34 -10.48 -4.72
CA VAL A 68 8.08 -11.37 -5.64
C VAL A 68 9.30 -10.66 -6.24
N ASP A 69 9.18 -9.40 -6.66
CA ASP A 69 10.30 -8.65 -7.25
C ASP A 69 11.42 -8.43 -6.20
N VAL A 70 11.07 -8.18 -4.94
CA VAL A 70 12.06 -8.09 -3.85
C VAL A 70 12.70 -9.45 -3.57
N ALA A 71 11.93 -10.53 -3.53
CA ALA A 71 12.45 -11.89 -3.34
C ALA A 71 13.45 -12.25 -4.44
N ALA A 72 13.13 -11.89 -5.68
CA ALA A 72 13.98 -12.13 -6.85
C ALA A 72 15.16 -11.16 -7.00
N GLY A 73 15.28 -10.13 -6.14
CA GLY A 73 16.30 -9.09 -6.24
C GLY A 73 16.10 -8.12 -7.42
N LYS A 74 14.89 -8.04 -7.96
CA LYS A 74 14.51 -7.09 -9.04
C LYS A 74 14.11 -5.71 -8.49
N ALA A 75 13.87 -5.61 -7.21
CA ALA A 75 13.59 -4.38 -6.48
C ALA A 75 14.31 -4.39 -5.13
N ASP A 76 14.80 -3.23 -4.69
CA ASP A 76 15.46 -3.08 -3.39
C ASP A 76 14.45 -3.19 -2.24
N MET A 77 13.27 -2.62 -2.46
CA MET A 77 12.17 -2.61 -1.51
C MET A 77 10.84 -2.85 -2.19
N GLY A 78 9.86 -3.29 -1.42
CA GLY A 78 8.52 -3.47 -1.91
C GLY A 78 7.46 -2.97 -0.94
N GLY A 79 6.20 -2.95 -1.42
CA GLY A 79 5.06 -2.60 -0.58
C GLY A 79 3.93 -3.59 -0.70
N SER A 80 3.44 -4.08 0.44
CA SER A 80 2.35 -5.04 0.49
C SER A 80 1.25 -4.62 1.47
N CYS A 81 0.01 -4.89 1.09
CA CYS A 81 -1.16 -4.77 1.95
C CYS A 81 -1.76 -6.14 2.30
N ARG A 82 -0.94 -7.18 2.24
CA ARG A 82 -1.19 -8.55 2.71
C ARG A 82 0.09 -9.18 3.24
N HIS A 83 -0.04 -10.20 4.05
CA HIS A 83 1.05 -11.06 4.49
C HIS A 83 1.63 -11.91 3.33
N VAL A 84 2.76 -12.59 3.57
CA VAL A 84 3.29 -13.61 2.66
C VAL A 84 2.37 -14.84 2.63
N LEU A 85 2.31 -15.51 1.48
CA LEU A 85 1.45 -16.67 1.28
C LEU A 85 2.21 -18.00 1.33
N MET A 86 3.45 -18.00 1.83
CA MET A 86 4.33 -19.17 1.93
C MET A 86 4.61 -19.86 0.58
N ARG A 87 4.45 -19.13 -0.54
CA ARG A 87 4.74 -19.60 -1.88
C ARG A 87 6.26 -19.57 -2.13
N PRO A 88 6.81 -20.47 -2.95
CA PRO A 88 8.25 -20.50 -3.22
C PRO A 88 8.83 -19.16 -3.68
N GLU A 89 8.11 -18.44 -4.57
CA GLU A 89 8.51 -17.15 -5.10
C GLU A 89 8.40 -15.97 -4.12
N GLU A 90 7.83 -16.19 -2.94
CA GLU A 90 7.75 -15.20 -1.87
C GLU A 90 8.78 -15.45 -0.75
N ARG A 91 9.66 -16.44 -0.92
CA ARG A 91 10.69 -16.77 0.08
C ARG A 91 11.82 -15.73 0.06
N GLY A 92 12.53 -15.63 1.17
CA GLY A 92 13.72 -14.77 1.28
C GLY A 92 13.41 -13.29 1.53
N VAL A 93 12.15 -12.91 1.70
CA VAL A 93 11.77 -11.57 2.12
C VAL A 93 11.45 -11.48 3.62
N ARG A 94 11.48 -10.26 4.12
CA ARG A 94 10.96 -9.87 5.42
C ARG A 94 9.92 -8.76 5.22
N LEU A 95 8.77 -8.91 5.83
CA LEU A 95 7.72 -7.89 5.85
C LEU A 95 7.85 -7.08 7.14
N ILE A 96 8.09 -5.78 7.00
CA ILE A 96 8.16 -4.83 8.11
C ILE A 96 6.81 -4.13 8.18
N PRO A 97 5.99 -4.35 9.22
CA PRO A 97 4.77 -3.59 9.39
C PRO A 97 5.12 -2.12 9.65
N VAL A 98 4.41 -1.20 9.01
CA VAL A 98 4.68 0.24 9.10
C VAL A 98 3.48 1.06 9.56
N GLY A 99 2.29 0.49 9.52
CA GLY A 99 1.04 1.13 9.94
C GLY A 99 -0.16 0.26 9.60
N TRP A 100 -1.35 0.73 9.94
CA TRP A 100 -2.60 0.03 9.72
C TRP A 100 -3.49 0.75 8.71
N ASP A 101 -4.05 -0.02 7.83
CA ASP A 101 -5.07 0.36 6.84
C ASP A 101 -6.32 -0.49 7.07
N ALA A 102 -7.39 -0.19 6.36
CA ALA A 102 -8.57 -1.04 6.38
C ALA A 102 -9.14 -1.22 4.97
N LEU A 103 -9.85 -2.34 4.77
CA LEU A 103 -10.64 -2.54 3.58
C LEU A 103 -11.84 -1.59 3.61
N ALA A 104 -11.98 -0.79 2.56
CA ALA A 104 -13.12 0.03 2.30
C ALA A 104 -14.06 -0.68 1.32
N VAL A 105 -15.35 -0.73 1.64
CA VAL A 105 -16.39 -1.04 0.66
C VAL A 105 -16.78 0.26 0.00
N ILE A 106 -16.53 0.35 -1.31
CA ILE A 106 -16.74 1.58 -2.08
C ILE A 106 -17.85 1.40 -3.12
N THR A 107 -18.58 2.48 -3.36
CA THR A 107 -19.58 2.59 -4.40
C THR A 107 -19.51 3.95 -5.07
N HIS A 108 -20.29 4.17 -6.13
CA HIS A 108 -20.41 5.48 -6.75
C HIS A 108 -21.00 6.50 -5.76
N LYS A 109 -20.52 7.74 -5.80
CA LYS A 109 -20.92 8.79 -4.84
C LYS A 109 -22.41 9.08 -4.79
N SER A 110 -23.15 8.86 -5.90
CA SER A 110 -24.59 9.07 -5.96
C SER A 110 -25.43 7.95 -5.36
N ASN A 111 -24.81 6.86 -4.88
CA ASN A 111 -25.55 5.78 -4.25
C ASN A 111 -26.13 6.28 -2.90
N PRO A 112 -27.44 6.20 -2.66
CA PRO A 112 -28.04 6.68 -1.40
C PRO A 112 -27.75 5.77 -0.20
N VAL A 113 -27.39 4.50 -0.41
CA VAL A 113 -27.05 3.57 0.68
C VAL A 113 -25.82 4.05 1.41
N ASP A 114 -25.88 4.16 2.75
CA ASP A 114 -24.79 4.66 3.59
C ASP A 114 -24.07 3.56 4.37
N SER A 115 -24.76 2.46 4.66
CA SER A 115 -24.23 1.38 5.49
C SER A 115 -24.69 0.03 4.98
N LEU A 116 -23.82 -0.97 5.14
CA LEU A 116 -24.14 -2.38 4.93
C LEU A 116 -23.70 -3.19 6.15
N THR A 117 -24.42 -4.26 6.46
CA THR A 117 -23.93 -5.25 7.40
C THR A 117 -22.85 -6.12 6.75
N LEU A 118 -22.03 -6.78 7.55
CA LEU A 118 -21.03 -7.71 7.03
C LEU A 118 -21.67 -8.87 6.26
N GLU A 119 -22.85 -9.31 6.72
CA GLU A 119 -23.64 -10.35 6.05
C GLU A 119 -24.16 -9.86 4.69
N GLN A 120 -24.69 -8.65 4.60
CA GLN A 120 -25.11 -8.06 3.32
C GLN A 120 -23.93 -7.95 2.34
N ILE A 121 -22.75 -7.54 2.83
CA ILE A 121 -21.54 -7.48 2.01
C ILE A 121 -21.20 -8.88 1.47
N LYS A 122 -21.21 -9.93 2.30
CA LYS A 122 -20.98 -11.31 1.87
C LYS A 122 -21.97 -11.70 0.78
N ASN A 123 -23.26 -11.52 1.03
CA ASN A 123 -24.33 -11.91 0.14
C ASN A 123 -24.28 -11.16 -1.21
N ILE A 124 -23.84 -9.90 -1.22
CA ILE A 124 -23.61 -9.15 -2.46
C ILE A 124 -22.47 -9.78 -3.27
N PHE A 125 -21.33 -10.06 -2.63
CA PHE A 125 -20.18 -10.62 -3.34
C PHE A 125 -20.35 -12.12 -3.68
N ASP A 126 -21.32 -12.80 -3.07
CA ASP A 126 -21.74 -14.16 -3.39
C ASP A 126 -22.81 -14.21 -4.49
N GLY A 127 -23.38 -13.06 -4.86
CA GLY A 127 -24.44 -12.95 -5.86
C GLY A 127 -25.83 -13.35 -5.33
N MET A 128 -26.01 -13.42 -4.01
CA MET A 128 -27.32 -13.67 -3.37
C MET A 128 -28.14 -12.38 -3.26
N ILE A 129 -27.48 -11.25 -3.02
CA ILE A 129 -28.07 -9.91 -3.10
C ILE A 129 -27.59 -9.26 -4.39
N ILE A 130 -28.49 -9.07 -5.32
CA ILE A 130 -28.20 -8.57 -6.67
C ILE A 130 -28.81 -7.22 -6.99
N ASN A 131 -29.63 -6.71 -6.08
CA ASN A 131 -30.31 -5.43 -6.26
C ASN A 131 -30.19 -4.57 -5.00
N TRP A 132 -29.89 -3.27 -5.17
CA TRP A 132 -29.76 -2.33 -4.08
C TRP A 132 -31.00 -2.19 -3.22
N LYS A 133 -32.21 -2.44 -3.78
CA LYS A 133 -33.47 -2.46 -3.05
C LYS A 133 -33.47 -3.46 -1.89
N GLN A 134 -32.75 -4.59 -2.03
CA GLN A 134 -32.65 -5.62 -0.98
C GLN A 134 -31.88 -5.15 0.25
N VAL A 135 -31.19 -4.01 0.14
CA VAL A 135 -30.41 -3.40 1.23
C VAL A 135 -30.81 -1.94 1.50
N GLY A 136 -32.08 -1.61 1.20
CA GLY A 136 -32.65 -0.28 1.48
C GLY A 136 -32.30 0.81 0.48
N GLY A 137 -31.74 0.45 -0.66
CA GLY A 137 -31.46 1.36 -1.78
C GLY A 137 -32.58 1.38 -2.82
N PRO A 138 -32.36 2.04 -3.97
CA PRO A 138 -33.30 2.09 -5.08
C PRO A 138 -33.35 0.74 -5.83
N ASP A 139 -34.39 0.56 -6.63
CA ASP A 139 -34.53 -0.61 -7.51
C ASP A 139 -33.52 -0.54 -8.66
N ARG A 140 -32.30 -0.95 -8.38
CA ARG A 140 -31.15 -0.96 -9.32
C ARG A 140 -30.28 -2.18 -9.08
N MET A 141 -29.88 -2.83 -10.17
CA MET A 141 -28.98 -3.97 -10.12
C MET A 141 -27.60 -3.59 -9.56
N ILE A 142 -27.08 -4.39 -8.67
CA ILE A 142 -25.72 -4.24 -8.12
C ILE A 142 -24.71 -4.74 -9.15
N LYS A 143 -23.69 -3.93 -9.43
CA LYS A 143 -22.56 -4.31 -10.27
C LYS A 143 -21.33 -4.57 -9.39
N VAL A 144 -20.96 -5.81 -9.16
CA VAL A 144 -19.80 -6.16 -8.35
C VAL A 144 -18.52 -5.96 -9.16
N ILE A 145 -17.55 -5.25 -8.58
CA ILE A 145 -16.20 -5.12 -9.13
C ILE A 145 -15.23 -5.76 -8.15
N ALA A 146 -14.42 -6.69 -8.61
CA ALA A 146 -13.50 -7.43 -7.77
C ALA A 146 -12.07 -7.44 -8.34
N ARG A 147 -11.11 -7.77 -7.48
CA ARG A 147 -9.71 -7.94 -7.89
C ARG A 147 -9.51 -9.32 -8.51
N GLU A 148 -8.91 -9.30 -9.70
CA GLU A 148 -8.50 -10.52 -10.40
C GLU A 148 -7.54 -11.36 -9.52
N GLY A 149 -7.74 -12.67 -9.57
CA GLY A 149 -6.94 -13.67 -8.85
C GLY A 149 -7.17 -13.68 -7.33
N LYS A 150 -6.71 -14.78 -6.70
CA LYS A 150 -6.91 -15.03 -5.25
C LYS A 150 -5.75 -14.52 -4.37
N ILE A 151 -4.65 -14.05 -4.96
CA ILE A 151 -3.43 -13.64 -4.25
C ILE A 151 -3.17 -12.12 -4.27
N SER A 152 -4.04 -11.35 -4.91
CA SER A 152 -3.92 -9.89 -4.93
C SER A 152 -4.14 -9.31 -3.52
N GLY A 153 -3.41 -8.24 -3.16
CA GLY A 153 -3.44 -7.70 -1.78
C GLY A 153 -4.86 -7.43 -1.25
N VAL A 154 -5.64 -6.58 -1.92
CA VAL A 154 -7.03 -6.27 -1.51
C VAL A 154 -7.93 -7.49 -1.64
N GLY A 155 -7.86 -8.22 -2.77
CA GLY A 155 -8.72 -9.38 -3.01
C GLY A 155 -8.46 -10.54 -2.04
N ARG A 156 -7.21 -10.81 -1.67
CA ARG A 156 -6.86 -11.81 -0.66
C ARG A 156 -7.38 -11.41 0.72
N MET A 157 -7.12 -10.16 1.13
CA MET A 157 -7.57 -9.68 2.43
C MET A 157 -9.09 -9.62 2.55
N ALA A 158 -9.81 -9.29 1.47
CA ALA A 158 -11.27 -9.37 1.47
C ALA A 158 -11.75 -10.81 1.72
N ARG A 159 -11.14 -11.80 1.08
CA ARG A 159 -11.47 -13.22 1.29
C ARG A 159 -11.22 -13.67 2.72
N GLU A 160 -10.13 -13.23 3.32
CA GLU A 160 -9.76 -13.61 4.69
C GLU A 160 -10.57 -12.85 5.74
N LEU A 161 -10.70 -11.54 5.62
CA LEU A 161 -11.37 -10.72 6.65
C LEU A 161 -12.89 -10.84 6.59
N VAL A 162 -13.47 -10.88 5.39
CA VAL A 162 -14.93 -10.90 5.20
C VAL A 162 -15.46 -12.33 5.17
N PHE A 163 -14.88 -13.19 4.34
CA PHE A 163 -15.42 -14.53 4.07
C PHE A 163 -14.80 -15.63 4.93
N LYS A 164 -13.71 -15.32 5.66
CA LYS A 164 -12.94 -16.35 6.38
C LYS A 164 -12.51 -17.54 5.50
N ASN A 165 -12.41 -17.31 4.20
CA ASN A 165 -12.06 -18.32 3.20
C ASN A 165 -11.13 -17.70 2.12
N PRO A 166 -9.83 -17.94 2.21
CA PRO A 166 -8.86 -17.40 1.26
C PRO A 166 -9.03 -17.92 -0.18
N LYS A 167 -9.76 -19.02 -0.37
CA LYS A 167 -10.03 -19.62 -1.68
C LYS A 167 -11.39 -19.21 -2.26
N LYS A 168 -12.19 -18.42 -1.52
CA LYS A 168 -13.53 -18.00 -1.94
C LYS A 168 -13.53 -17.38 -3.34
N ASP A 169 -14.43 -17.83 -4.18
CA ASP A 169 -14.76 -17.17 -5.44
C ASP A 169 -15.86 -16.13 -5.20
N PHE A 170 -15.76 -15.00 -5.84
CA PHE A 170 -16.83 -14.03 -5.89
C PHE A 170 -17.83 -14.42 -6.97
N THR A 171 -19.01 -13.79 -6.98
CA THR A 171 -20.04 -14.05 -8.01
C THR A 171 -19.43 -14.04 -9.42
N SER A 172 -19.92 -14.93 -10.29
CA SER A 172 -19.46 -15.02 -11.69
C SER A 172 -19.65 -13.72 -12.47
N ASP A 173 -20.64 -12.92 -12.09
CA ASP A 173 -20.95 -11.65 -12.74
C ASP A 173 -20.02 -10.50 -12.31
N ALA A 174 -19.10 -10.77 -11.39
CA ALA A 174 -18.14 -9.76 -10.94
C ALA A 174 -17.19 -9.32 -12.06
N LYS A 175 -17.13 -8.03 -12.32
CA LYS A 175 -16.11 -7.46 -13.21
C LYS A 175 -14.74 -7.53 -12.55
N LEU A 176 -13.85 -8.32 -13.12
CA LEU A 176 -12.50 -8.49 -12.60
C LEU A 176 -11.53 -7.43 -13.13
N VAL A 177 -10.67 -6.91 -12.26
CA VAL A 177 -9.66 -5.91 -12.61
C VAL A 177 -8.30 -6.20 -11.97
N LYS A 178 -7.21 -5.86 -12.69
CA LYS A 178 -5.83 -6.18 -12.31
C LYS A 178 -5.30 -5.40 -11.10
N SER A 179 -5.81 -4.21 -10.79
CA SER A 179 -5.31 -3.38 -9.69
C SER A 179 -6.41 -2.52 -9.05
N SER A 180 -6.16 -1.98 -7.85
CA SER A 180 -7.15 -1.15 -7.14
C SER A 180 -7.46 0.16 -7.87
N GLY A 181 -6.48 0.74 -8.59
CA GLY A 181 -6.70 1.97 -9.35
C GLY A 181 -7.80 1.88 -10.39
N PRO A 182 -7.80 0.91 -11.32
CA PRO A 182 -8.91 0.66 -12.23
C PRO A 182 -10.24 0.39 -11.52
N LEU A 183 -10.25 -0.36 -10.42
CA LEU A 183 -11.45 -0.62 -9.61
C LEU A 183 -12.05 0.71 -9.10
N GLU A 184 -11.21 1.52 -8.47
CA GLU A 184 -11.62 2.84 -7.94
C GLU A 184 -12.13 3.77 -9.03
N LYS A 185 -11.44 3.83 -10.19
CA LYS A 185 -11.90 4.62 -11.36
C LYS A 185 -13.26 4.15 -11.91
N MET A 186 -13.52 2.83 -11.87
CA MET A 186 -14.84 2.33 -12.24
C MET A 186 -15.90 2.76 -11.22
N ALA A 187 -15.59 2.72 -9.92
CA ALA A 187 -16.51 3.18 -8.89
C ALA A 187 -16.81 4.68 -8.98
N GLU A 188 -15.84 5.50 -9.43
CA GLU A 188 -16.04 6.93 -9.69
C GLU A 188 -16.98 7.22 -10.87
N LYS A 189 -17.00 6.33 -11.87
CA LYS A 189 -17.64 6.59 -13.18
C LYS A 189 -18.92 5.81 -13.41
N THR A 190 -19.13 4.72 -12.68
CA THR A 190 -20.23 3.79 -12.95
C THR A 190 -21.18 3.74 -11.77
N PRO A 191 -22.41 4.22 -11.90
CA PRO A 191 -23.44 4.08 -10.87
C PRO A 191 -23.70 2.61 -10.51
N TRP A 192 -24.15 2.38 -9.28
CA TRP A 192 -24.62 1.08 -8.76
C TRP A 192 -23.56 0.00 -8.63
N VAL A 193 -22.28 0.36 -8.74
CA VAL A 193 -21.17 -0.56 -8.49
C VAL A 193 -20.89 -0.71 -7.00
N VAL A 194 -20.27 -1.84 -6.64
CA VAL A 194 -19.66 -2.05 -5.32
C VAL A 194 -18.35 -2.80 -5.47
N GLY A 195 -17.37 -2.47 -4.65
CA GLY A 195 -16.06 -3.13 -4.69
C GLY A 195 -15.24 -2.87 -3.43
N PHE A 196 -14.19 -3.68 -3.23
CA PHE A 196 -13.24 -3.49 -2.14
C PHE A 196 -12.03 -2.68 -2.58
N SER A 197 -11.62 -1.71 -1.77
CA SER A 197 -10.33 -1.03 -1.88
C SER A 197 -9.68 -0.89 -0.49
N GLY A 198 -8.54 -0.22 -0.37
CA GLY A 198 -7.98 0.22 0.91
C GLY A 198 -8.32 1.68 1.16
N ILE A 199 -8.60 2.02 2.42
CA ILE A 199 -9.00 3.39 2.80
C ILE A 199 -7.97 4.43 2.36
N SER A 200 -6.67 4.15 2.52
CA SER A 200 -5.57 5.06 2.13
C SER A 200 -5.59 5.44 0.64
N SER A 201 -6.24 4.63 -0.20
CA SER A 201 -6.44 4.94 -1.62
C SER A 201 -7.85 5.48 -1.89
N ALA A 202 -8.89 4.86 -1.32
CA ALA A 202 -10.29 5.20 -1.58
C ALA A 202 -10.62 6.64 -1.17
N ARG A 203 -10.12 7.13 -0.04
CA ARG A 203 -10.37 8.52 0.42
C ARG A 203 -9.79 9.60 -0.50
N LYS A 204 -8.84 9.23 -1.38
CA LYS A 204 -8.25 10.13 -2.40
C LYS A 204 -9.02 10.07 -3.73
N ARG A 205 -10.23 9.47 -3.73
CA ARG A 205 -11.10 9.26 -4.88
C ARG A 205 -12.47 9.86 -4.66
N ASN A 206 -13.15 10.18 -5.75
CA ASN A 206 -14.51 10.67 -5.71
C ASN A 206 -15.53 9.52 -5.67
N VAL A 207 -15.46 8.72 -4.61
CA VAL A 207 -16.34 7.57 -4.34
C VAL A 207 -17.02 7.71 -2.99
N LYS A 208 -18.13 7.02 -2.79
CA LYS A 208 -18.71 6.83 -1.46
C LYS A 208 -18.06 5.61 -0.80
N ILE A 209 -17.62 5.77 0.44
CA ILE A 209 -17.16 4.70 1.32
C ILE A 209 -18.31 4.35 2.23
N LEU A 210 -18.78 3.12 2.16
CA LEU A 210 -19.90 2.65 2.97
C LEU A 210 -19.44 2.35 4.40
N LYS A 211 -20.29 2.68 5.37
CA LYS A 211 -20.15 2.20 6.75
C LYS A 211 -20.36 0.68 6.77
N ILE A 212 -19.72 0.02 7.72
CA ILE A 212 -19.94 -1.42 7.98
C ILE A 212 -20.45 -1.57 9.40
N GLU A 213 -21.56 -2.26 9.58
CA GLU A 213 -22.26 -2.36 10.88
C GLU A 213 -22.52 -0.98 11.52
N GLY A 214 -22.85 0.01 10.69
CA GLY A 214 -23.03 1.40 11.11
C GLY A 214 -21.74 2.14 11.49
N LYS A 215 -20.58 1.49 11.48
CA LYS A 215 -19.29 2.09 11.84
C LYS A 215 -18.63 2.74 10.63
N GLU A 216 -18.28 4.00 10.79
CA GLU A 216 -17.53 4.76 9.80
C GLU A 216 -16.09 4.29 9.72
N LEU A 217 -15.55 4.27 8.50
CA LEU A 217 -14.15 3.99 8.25
C LEU A 217 -13.30 5.25 8.51
N SER A 218 -12.95 5.48 9.76
CA SER A 218 -12.13 6.60 10.23
C SER A 218 -10.83 6.12 10.89
N TYR A 219 -9.86 7.04 11.03
CA TYR A 219 -8.62 6.78 11.77
C TYR A 219 -8.91 6.25 13.18
N GLN A 220 -9.81 6.94 13.88
CA GLN A 220 -10.17 6.64 15.26
C GLN A 220 -10.82 5.26 15.38
N ASN A 221 -11.78 4.94 14.52
CA ASN A 221 -12.45 3.65 14.54
C ASN A 221 -11.52 2.48 14.17
N ILE A 222 -10.54 2.71 13.29
CA ILE A 222 -9.50 1.71 13.00
C ILE A 222 -8.61 1.54 14.24
N ALA A 223 -8.04 2.62 14.77
CA ALA A 223 -7.13 2.57 15.91
C ALA A 223 -7.77 1.94 17.16
N ALA A 224 -9.06 2.19 17.38
CA ALA A 224 -9.83 1.59 18.47
C ALA A 224 -10.27 0.13 18.20
N GLY A 225 -10.04 -0.40 17.00
CA GLY A 225 -10.51 -1.75 16.61
C GLY A 225 -12.03 -1.85 16.42
N GLN A 226 -12.73 -0.73 16.33
CA GLN A 226 -14.19 -0.70 16.13
C GLN A 226 -14.60 -0.94 14.68
N TYR A 227 -13.71 -0.67 13.72
CA TYR A 227 -13.90 -1.03 12.32
C TYR A 227 -13.19 -2.37 12.04
N LEU A 228 -13.94 -3.40 11.75
CA LEU A 228 -13.48 -4.80 11.81
C LEU A 228 -12.52 -5.22 10.68
N LEU A 229 -12.51 -4.53 9.54
CA LEU A 229 -11.76 -4.96 8.36
C LEU A 229 -10.38 -4.29 8.25
N PHE A 230 -9.70 -4.10 9.37
CA PHE A 230 -8.35 -3.54 9.40
C PHE A 230 -7.28 -4.60 9.08
N ARG A 231 -6.14 -4.12 8.62
CA ARG A 231 -4.97 -4.93 8.25
C ARG A 231 -3.68 -4.12 8.34
N PRO A 232 -2.53 -4.75 8.60
CA PRO A 232 -1.27 -4.04 8.53
C PRO A 232 -0.86 -3.77 7.08
N LEU A 233 -0.11 -2.68 6.89
CA LEU A 233 0.64 -2.38 5.68
C LEU A 233 2.12 -2.65 5.93
N TYR A 234 2.78 -3.16 4.90
CA TYR A 234 4.16 -3.61 5.02
C TYR A 234 5.09 -2.93 4.03
N LEU A 235 6.25 -2.54 4.52
CA LEU A 235 7.45 -2.43 3.71
C LEU A 235 8.04 -3.83 3.55
N VAL A 236 8.37 -4.23 2.34
CA VAL A 236 8.97 -5.52 2.01
C VAL A 236 10.44 -5.32 1.71
N ILE A 237 11.31 -6.04 2.38
CA ILE A 237 12.75 -6.03 2.14
C ILE A 237 13.28 -7.45 1.96
N LYS A 238 14.40 -7.61 1.29
CA LYS A 238 15.10 -8.90 1.20
C LYS A 238 15.74 -9.23 2.55
N ARG A 239 15.79 -10.50 2.93
CA ARG A 239 16.65 -10.93 4.03
C ARG A 239 18.09 -10.64 3.64
N GLY A 240 18.85 -9.97 4.52
CA GLY A 240 20.19 -9.49 4.19
C GLY A 240 20.22 -8.23 3.28
N ALA A 241 19.18 -7.42 3.28
CA ALA A 241 19.15 -6.14 2.58
C ALA A 241 20.38 -5.27 2.91
N ASN A 242 20.81 -4.46 1.94
CA ASN A 242 21.96 -3.56 2.07
C ASN A 242 21.73 -2.49 3.16
N GLN A 243 22.80 -1.76 3.50
CA GLN A 243 22.74 -0.79 4.59
C GLN A 243 21.77 0.36 4.30
N GLU A 244 21.66 0.81 3.06
CA GLU A 244 20.79 1.94 2.71
C GLU A 244 19.31 1.57 2.86
N VAL A 245 18.91 0.36 2.48
CA VAL A 245 17.55 -0.15 2.75
C VAL A 245 17.29 -0.22 4.25
N LYS A 246 18.29 -0.63 5.06
CA LYS A 246 18.17 -0.65 6.53
C LYS A 246 18.02 0.76 7.10
N ASN A 247 18.75 1.74 6.59
CA ASN A 247 18.64 3.15 6.97
C ASN A 247 17.23 3.67 6.67
N PHE A 248 16.68 3.36 5.49
CA PHE A 248 15.29 3.71 5.15
C PHE A 248 14.28 3.04 6.09
N VAL A 249 14.50 1.76 6.47
CA VAL A 249 13.66 1.08 7.48
C VAL A 249 13.72 1.82 8.82
N GLN A 250 14.89 2.23 9.28
CA GLN A 250 15.03 3.01 10.51
C GLN A 250 14.28 4.36 10.42
N PHE A 251 14.39 5.05 9.28
CA PHE A 251 13.68 6.30 9.06
C PHE A 251 12.16 6.13 9.10
N ILE A 252 11.60 5.17 8.37
CA ILE A 252 10.15 4.96 8.35
C ILE A 252 9.59 4.53 9.71
N MET A 253 10.40 3.86 10.53
CA MET A 253 10.05 3.43 11.89
C MET A 253 10.31 4.51 12.95
N SER A 254 11.04 5.58 12.63
CA SER A 254 11.29 6.69 13.54
C SER A 254 10.02 7.49 13.84
N GLN A 255 10.06 8.33 14.86
CA GLN A 255 8.96 9.25 15.17
C GLN A 255 8.60 10.15 13.98
N GLU A 256 9.62 10.65 13.24
CA GLU A 256 9.44 11.45 12.04
C GLU A 256 8.69 10.67 10.95
N GLY A 257 9.15 9.49 10.60
CA GLY A 257 8.49 8.62 9.62
C GLY A 257 7.06 8.26 10.01
N GLN A 258 6.83 7.93 11.29
CA GLN A 258 5.49 7.62 11.79
C GLN A 258 4.56 8.85 11.82
N ASN A 259 5.09 10.05 12.05
CA ASN A 259 4.32 11.29 11.95
C ASN A 259 3.87 11.56 10.51
N ILE A 260 4.73 11.32 9.52
CA ILE A 260 4.38 11.42 8.09
C ILE A 260 3.27 10.41 7.76
N ILE A 261 3.38 9.17 8.22
CA ILE A 261 2.37 8.11 8.04
C ILE A 261 1.02 8.54 8.64
N LYS A 262 1.05 9.13 9.84
CA LYS A 262 -0.15 9.67 10.51
C LYS A 262 -0.77 10.83 9.73
N GLY A 263 0.06 11.74 9.22
CA GLY A 263 -0.37 12.87 8.38
C GLY A 263 -1.08 12.41 7.11
N GLU A 264 -0.67 11.27 6.54
CA GLU A 264 -1.37 10.62 5.44
C GLU A 264 -2.67 9.89 5.88
N GLY A 265 -3.04 9.97 7.17
CA GLY A 265 -4.23 9.36 7.77
C GLY A 265 -4.15 7.82 7.86
N THR A 266 -2.98 7.24 7.74
CA THR A 266 -2.73 5.82 8.01
C THR A 266 -2.48 5.67 9.51
N VAL A 267 -3.14 4.71 10.17
CA VAL A 267 -2.99 4.51 11.61
C VAL A 267 -1.59 4.01 11.92
N THR A 268 -0.90 4.69 12.83
CA THR A 268 0.47 4.35 13.21
C THR A 268 0.53 3.02 13.94
N LEU A 269 1.71 2.42 14.03
CA LEU A 269 1.89 1.20 14.81
C LEU A 269 1.62 1.43 16.29
N LYS A 270 1.97 2.61 16.81
CA LYS A 270 1.71 3.00 18.21
C LYS A 270 0.21 3.12 18.49
N ASP A 271 -0.51 3.87 17.64
CA ASP A 271 -1.94 4.13 17.85
C ASP A 271 -2.79 2.87 17.61
N GLY A 272 -2.32 1.93 16.78
CA GLY A 272 -2.97 0.63 16.53
C GLY A 272 -2.26 -0.56 17.21
N SER A 273 -1.53 -0.36 18.29
CA SER A 273 -0.76 -1.43 18.96
C SER A 273 -1.65 -2.57 19.49
N ASN A 274 -2.89 -2.26 19.88
CA ASN A 274 -3.91 -3.22 20.33
C ASN A 274 -4.48 -4.10 19.18
N LEU A 275 -4.29 -3.73 17.93
CA LEU A 275 -4.92 -4.39 16.79
C LEU A 275 -4.29 -5.75 16.44
N TRP A 276 -3.04 -5.99 16.83
CA TRP A 276 -2.33 -7.22 16.50
C TRP A 276 -3.04 -8.48 16.99
N ARG A 277 -3.52 -8.46 18.21
CA ARG A 277 -4.23 -9.61 18.81
C ARG A 277 -5.47 -9.97 17.99
N THR A 278 -6.30 -8.99 17.68
CA THR A 278 -7.52 -9.18 16.91
C THR A 278 -7.22 -9.60 15.47
N TYR A 279 -6.23 -8.95 14.81
CA TYR A 279 -5.83 -9.32 13.46
C TYR A 279 -5.33 -10.75 13.37
N THR A 280 -4.48 -11.17 14.31
CA THR A 280 -3.95 -12.54 14.36
C THR A 280 -5.07 -13.56 14.55
N ALA A 281 -6.06 -13.27 15.41
CA ALA A 281 -7.23 -14.11 15.58
C ALA A 281 -8.05 -14.21 14.28
N GLN A 282 -8.34 -13.07 13.64
CA GLN A 282 -9.08 -13.04 12.36
C GLN A 282 -8.39 -13.86 11.26
N MET A 283 -7.05 -13.82 11.20
CA MET A 283 -6.29 -14.61 10.20
C MET A 283 -6.34 -16.10 10.52
N ARG A 284 -6.27 -16.47 11.79
CA ARG A 284 -6.42 -17.86 12.23
C ARG A 284 -7.79 -18.40 11.88
N ASP A 285 -8.85 -17.64 12.12
CA ASP A 285 -10.23 -17.98 11.75
C ASP A 285 -10.39 -18.18 10.23
N ALA A 286 -9.58 -17.50 9.45
CA ALA A 286 -9.52 -17.66 7.99
C ALA A 286 -8.64 -18.85 7.54
N GLY A 287 -8.12 -19.65 8.47
CA GLY A 287 -7.19 -20.73 8.17
C GLY A 287 -5.83 -20.25 7.65
N THR A 288 -5.45 -19.01 8.02
CA THR A 288 -4.21 -18.38 7.59
C THR A 288 -3.35 -18.06 8.80
N THR A 289 -2.09 -18.48 8.76
CA THR A 289 -1.09 -18.01 9.73
C THR A 289 -0.30 -16.90 9.06
N PRO A 290 -0.42 -15.64 9.49
CA PRO A 290 0.47 -14.59 9.00
C PRO A 290 1.90 -15.02 9.29
N GLY A 291 2.76 -15.04 8.26
CA GLY A 291 4.18 -15.38 8.46
C GLY A 291 4.77 -14.49 9.55
N THR A 292 5.63 -15.07 10.38
CA THR A 292 6.38 -14.34 11.41
C THR A 292 7.21 -13.23 10.77
N PHE A 293 7.13 -12.05 11.32
CA PHE A 293 7.83 -10.82 10.91
C PHE A 293 9.33 -10.86 11.19
#